data_2bbb404a0913ac1d9ae8d25d207ab7ac
#
_entry.id   2bbb404a0913ac1d9ae8d25d207ab7ac
#
_cell.length_a   1.000
_cell.length_b   1.000
_cell.length_c   1.000
_cell.angle_alpha   90.00
_cell.angle_beta   90.00
_cell.angle_gamma   90.00
#
_symmetry.space_group_name_H-M   'P 1'
#
loop_
_entity.id
_entity.type
_entity.pdbx_description
1 polymer ?
#
loop_
_entity_poly.entity_id
_entity_poly.type
_entity_poly.pdbx_seq_one_letter_code
_entity_poly.pdbx_strand_id
1 'polypeptide(L)'
;MEKQSFIALVKRYYPWICSMEKAAFRIHDDVNQKYDHVLPYGFHLKMTVSYVSRYGYLVAETEADILILYASAFLHDTIEDARMTYNDVVKFLKEFKGGGFVLPEGVRQHLEDQVPEIVYALTNEKGRNRGERANDLYYQGIRQTKFASFIKMCDRLAXXXXYPIYDDVCFCEPDVGCLP
;
A
#
# COMPACT_ATOMS: atom_id res chain seq x y z
N MET A 1 -17.53 2.27 4.97
CA MET A 1 -18.50 1.13 4.83
C MET A 1 -18.62 0.36 6.14
N GLU A 2 -19.60 -0.52 6.26
CA GLU A 2 -19.71 -1.41 7.41
C GLU A 2 -18.51 -2.37 7.49
N LYS A 3 -18.02 -2.60 8.72
CA LYS A 3 -16.80 -3.43 8.93
C LYS A 3 -16.96 -4.84 8.37
N GLN A 4 -18.15 -5.46 8.55
CA GLN A 4 -18.37 -6.82 8.04
C GLN A 4 -18.35 -6.87 6.51
N SER A 5 -18.89 -5.84 5.84
CA SER A 5 -18.85 -5.73 4.39
C SER A 5 -17.42 -5.56 3.89
N PHE A 6 -16.62 -4.74 4.58
CA PHE A 6 -15.19 -4.55 4.29
C PHE A 6 -14.46 -5.89 4.36
N ILE A 7 -14.64 -6.63 5.45
CA ILE A 7 -13.97 -7.93 5.65
C ILE A 7 -14.38 -8.92 4.53
N ALA A 8 -15.66 -8.97 4.17
CA ALA A 8 -16.13 -9.86 3.10
C ALA A 8 -15.49 -9.52 1.76
N LEU A 9 -15.36 -8.22 1.44
CA LEU A 9 -14.74 -7.79 0.20
C LEU A 9 -13.21 -8.04 0.21
N VAL A 10 -12.54 -7.82 1.35
CA VAL A 10 -11.11 -8.17 1.48
C VAL A 10 -10.91 -9.67 1.20
N LYS A 11 -11.75 -10.53 1.77
CA LYS A 11 -11.69 -11.98 1.53
C LYS A 11 -11.91 -12.30 0.04
N ARG A 12 -12.88 -11.64 -0.60
CA ARG A 12 -13.16 -11.83 -2.03
C ARG A 12 -11.94 -11.48 -2.90
N TYR A 13 -11.27 -10.38 -2.59
CA TYR A 13 -10.13 -9.87 -3.36
C TYR A 13 -8.78 -10.37 -2.84
N TYR A 14 -8.77 -11.28 -1.86
CA TYR A 14 -7.56 -11.76 -1.21
C TYR A 14 -6.49 -12.27 -2.19
N PRO A 15 -6.83 -13.07 -3.23
CA PRO A 15 -5.80 -13.52 -4.19
C PRO A 15 -5.12 -12.36 -4.91
N TRP A 16 -5.87 -11.32 -5.26
CA TRP A 16 -5.32 -10.11 -5.88
C TRP A 16 -4.41 -9.37 -4.90
N ILE A 17 -4.85 -9.22 -3.65
CA ILE A 17 -4.08 -8.55 -2.59
C ILE A 17 -2.75 -9.28 -2.34
N CYS A 18 -2.77 -10.61 -2.25
CA CYS A 18 -1.55 -11.42 -2.09
C CYS A 18 -0.61 -11.26 -3.29
N SER A 19 -1.16 -11.18 -4.51
CA SER A 19 -0.36 -10.95 -5.71
C SER A 19 0.32 -9.57 -5.67
N MET A 20 -0.41 -8.54 -5.22
CA MET A 20 0.13 -7.17 -5.06
C MET A 20 1.24 -7.14 -3.99
N GLU A 21 1.04 -7.83 -2.87
CA GLU A 21 2.06 -7.98 -1.81
C GLU A 21 3.36 -8.53 -2.40
N LYS A 22 3.27 -9.66 -3.10
CA LYS A 22 4.45 -10.32 -3.67
C LYS A 22 5.17 -9.41 -4.67
N ALA A 23 4.40 -8.68 -5.49
CA ALA A 23 4.99 -7.75 -6.47
C ALA A 23 5.69 -6.58 -5.77
N ALA A 24 5.05 -5.99 -4.75
CA ALA A 24 5.65 -4.88 -4.00
C ALA A 24 6.94 -5.32 -3.29
N PHE A 25 6.96 -6.53 -2.70
CA PHE A 25 8.16 -7.05 -2.06
C PHE A 25 9.32 -7.16 -3.06
N ARG A 26 9.05 -7.71 -4.27
CA ARG A 26 10.07 -7.83 -5.32
C ARG A 26 10.63 -6.46 -5.71
N ILE A 27 9.79 -5.43 -5.81
CA ILE A 27 10.25 -4.08 -6.17
C ILE A 27 11.33 -3.60 -5.19
N HIS A 28 11.12 -3.79 -3.89
CA HIS A 28 12.10 -3.39 -2.87
C HIS A 28 13.31 -4.34 -2.80
N ASP A 29 13.09 -5.64 -2.97
CA ASP A 29 14.18 -6.62 -2.97
C ASP A 29 15.13 -6.42 -4.17
N ASP A 30 14.60 -6.04 -5.34
CA ASP A 30 15.39 -5.80 -6.55
C ASP A 30 16.40 -4.66 -6.37
N VAL A 31 16.12 -3.71 -5.46
CA VAL A 31 17.07 -2.64 -5.13
C VAL A 31 17.78 -2.88 -3.79
N ASN A 32 17.61 -4.06 -3.21
CA ASN A 32 18.23 -4.47 -1.94
C ASN A 32 17.84 -3.53 -0.78
N GLN A 33 16.64 -3.00 -0.80
CA GLN A 33 16.13 -2.13 0.28
C GLN A 33 15.86 -2.97 1.52
N LYS A 34 16.30 -2.48 2.68
CA LYS A 34 16.11 -3.15 3.96
C LYS A 34 15.37 -2.25 4.95
N TYR A 35 14.57 -2.87 5.80
CA TYR A 35 13.94 -2.20 6.93
C TYR A 35 14.85 -2.34 8.15
N ASP A 36 15.11 -1.22 8.81
CA ASP A 36 15.99 -1.16 9.99
C ASP A 36 17.36 -1.84 9.74
N HIS A 37 17.87 -1.70 8.50
CA HIS A 37 19.18 -2.20 8.04
C HIS A 37 19.30 -3.73 7.93
N VAL A 38 18.40 -4.51 8.50
CA VAL A 38 18.56 -5.98 8.57
C VAL A 38 17.38 -6.76 7.99
N LEU A 39 16.15 -6.29 8.19
CA LEU A 39 14.96 -7.03 7.77
C LEU A 39 14.62 -6.76 6.31
N PRO A 40 13.99 -7.71 5.60
CA PRO A 40 13.42 -7.40 4.28
C PRO A 40 12.43 -6.22 4.39
N TYR A 41 12.42 -5.34 3.38
CA TYR A 41 11.54 -4.17 3.40
C TYR A 41 10.05 -4.56 3.44
N GLY A 42 9.73 -5.72 2.90
CA GLY A 42 8.37 -6.28 2.98
C GLY A 42 7.80 -6.33 4.41
N PHE A 43 8.67 -6.41 5.42
CA PHE A 43 8.24 -6.36 6.82
C PHE A 43 7.52 -5.04 7.13
N HIS A 44 8.09 -3.91 6.72
CA HIS A 44 7.45 -2.60 6.88
C HIS A 44 6.14 -2.51 6.11
N LEU A 45 6.13 -2.99 4.86
CA LEU A 45 4.91 -2.99 4.04
C LEU A 45 3.79 -3.80 4.70
N LYS A 46 4.11 -4.98 5.26
CA LYS A 46 3.12 -5.79 5.99
C LYS A 46 2.56 -5.04 7.20
N MET A 47 3.42 -4.37 7.97
CA MET A 47 2.97 -3.58 9.12
C MET A 47 1.99 -2.48 8.68
N THR A 48 2.34 -1.74 7.62
CA THR A 48 1.47 -0.68 7.09
C THR A 48 0.11 -1.26 6.66
N VAL A 49 0.13 -2.37 5.92
CA VAL A 49 -1.10 -3.03 5.43
C VAL A 49 -1.93 -3.59 6.58
N SER A 50 -1.32 -4.04 7.69
CA SER A 50 -2.08 -4.51 8.84
C SER A 50 -3.00 -3.41 9.41
N TYR A 51 -2.53 -2.17 9.41
CA TYR A 51 -3.36 -1.03 9.82
C TYR A 51 -4.47 -0.72 8.80
N VAL A 52 -4.19 -0.88 7.50
CA VAL A 52 -5.23 -0.77 6.47
C VAL A 52 -6.31 -1.85 6.70
N SER A 53 -5.90 -3.08 6.97
CA SER A 53 -6.84 -4.19 7.23
C SER A 53 -7.71 -3.90 8.45
N ARG A 54 -7.12 -3.30 9.48
CA ARG A 54 -7.81 -3.04 10.76
C ARG A 54 -8.75 -1.85 10.68
N TYR A 55 -8.38 -0.80 9.96
CA TYR A 55 -9.09 0.49 10.01
C TYR A 55 -9.61 0.98 8.66
N GLY A 56 -9.29 0.31 7.54
CA GLY A 56 -9.70 0.74 6.20
C GLY A 56 -11.20 0.91 6.03
N TYR A 57 -12.00 0.12 6.74
CA TYR A 57 -13.47 0.23 6.69
C TYR A 57 -13.97 1.63 7.08
N LEU A 58 -13.18 2.38 7.88
CA LEU A 58 -13.56 3.74 8.31
C LEU A 58 -13.55 4.74 7.15
N VAL A 59 -12.72 4.50 6.13
CA VAL A 59 -12.53 5.44 5.01
C VAL A 59 -13.01 4.89 3.67
N ALA A 60 -13.10 3.57 3.51
CA ALA A 60 -13.57 2.95 2.27
C ALA A 60 -15.10 3.06 2.15
N GLU A 61 -15.57 3.38 0.95
CA GLU A 61 -17.00 3.46 0.64
C GLU A 61 -17.40 2.42 -0.42
N THR A 62 -16.50 2.10 -1.34
CA THR A 62 -16.73 1.21 -2.48
C THR A 62 -15.73 0.05 -2.46
N GLU A 63 -15.97 -0.97 -3.28
CA GLU A 63 -15.01 -2.07 -3.43
C GLU A 63 -13.71 -1.61 -4.10
N ALA A 64 -13.77 -0.60 -4.98
CA ALA A 64 -12.57 -0.02 -5.58
C ALA A 64 -11.69 0.63 -4.50
N ASP A 65 -12.31 1.33 -3.54
CA ASP A 65 -11.56 1.98 -2.45
C ASP A 65 -10.71 0.98 -1.67
N ILE A 66 -11.24 -0.24 -1.45
CA ILE A 66 -10.49 -1.28 -0.73
C ILE A 66 -9.19 -1.61 -1.46
N LEU A 67 -9.28 -1.87 -2.77
CA LEU A 67 -8.12 -2.23 -3.56
C LEU A 67 -7.13 -1.06 -3.68
N ILE A 68 -7.65 0.17 -3.79
CA ILE A 68 -6.83 1.39 -3.79
C ILE A 68 -6.05 1.50 -2.47
N LEU A 69 -6.71 1.29 -1.34
CA LEU A 69 -6.06 1.35 -0.02
C LEU A 69 -4.94 0.31 0.10
N TYR A 70 -5.21 -0.96 -0.29
CA TYR A 70 -4.20 -2.01 -0.22
C TYR A 70 -3.04 -1.76 -1.18
N ALA A 71 -3.34 -1.41 -2.43
CA ALA A 71 -2.29 -1.13 -3.42
C ALA A 71 -1.44 0.07 -2.99
N SER A 72 -2.08 1.14 -2.52
CA SER A 72 -1.34 2.34 -2.07
C SER A 72 -0.46 2.03 -0.86
N ALA A 73 -0.94 1.21 0.07
CA ALA A 73 -0.14 0.83 1.25
C ALA A 73 1.06 -0.05 0.85
N PHE A 74 0.89 -0.96 -0.12
CA PHE A 74 2.00 -1.77 -0.60
C PHE A 74 3.02 -0.96 -1.42
N LEU A 75 2.57 0.08 -2.14
CA LEU A 75 3.42 0.81 -3.08
C LEU A 75 3.91 2.16 -2.53
N HIS A 76 3.50 2.56 -1.31
CA HIS A 76 3.69 3.95 -0.83
C HIS A 76 5.13 4.44 -0.87
N ASP A 77 6.10 3.57 -0.66
CA ASP A 77 7.53 3.93 -0.59
C ASP A 77 8.30 3.59 -1.89
N THR A 78 7.61 3.13 -2.95
CA THR A 78 8.32 2.67 -4.15
C THR A 78 9.06 3.81 -4.86
N ILE A 79 8.52 5.03 -4.84
CA ILE A 79 9.20 6.19 -5.43
C ILE A 79 10.37 6.63 -4.52
N GLU A 80 10.13 6.71 -3.22
CA GLU A 80 11.13 7.22 -2.27
C GLU A 80 12.29 6.23 -2.09
N ASP A 81 11.99 4.96 -1.92
CA ASP A 81 12.96 3.97 -1.45
C ASP A 81 13.34 2.92 -2.51
N ALA A 82 12.49 2.69 -3.52
CA ALA A 82 12.78 1.65 -4.53
C ALA A 82 13.10 2.23 -5.91
N ARG A 83 13.40 3.52 -5.99
CA ARG A 83 13.90 4.21 -7.20
C ARG A 83 12.91 4.25 -8.37
N MET A 84 11.63 4.02 -8.12
CA MET A 84 10.61 4.17 -9.16
C MET A 84 10.31 5.66 -9.38
N THR A 85 9.90 5.99 -10.59
CA THR A 85 9.29 7.29 -10.88
C THR A 85 7.77 7.16 -10.83
N TYR A 86 7.07 8.31 -10.85
CA TYR A 86 5.60 8.32 -11.00
C TYR A 86 5.17 7.47 -12.22
N ASN A 87 5.86 7.65 -13.36
CA ASN A 87 5.52 6.93 -14.58
C ASN A 87 5.76 5.41 -14.45
N ASP A 88 6.74 5.00 -13.66
CA ASP A 88 6.98 3.57 -13.40
C ASP A 88 5.82 2.97 -12.59
N VAL A 89 5.27 3.73 -11.61
CA VAL A 89 4.11 3.26 -10.84
C VAL A 89 2.89 3.12 -11.77
N VAL A 90 2.64 4.12 -12.63
CA VAL A 90 1.55 4.06 -13.62
C VAL A 90 1.70 2.82 -14.52
N LYS A 91 2.89 2.62 -15.08
CA LYS A 91 3.18 1.48 -15.95
C LYS A 91 2.98 0.16 -15.21
N PHE A 92 3.52 0.06 -13.98
CA PHE A 92 3.39 -1.14 -13.15
C PHE A 92 1.92 -1.52 -12.98
N LEU A 93 1.07 -0.56 -12.60
CA LEU A 93 -0.35 -0.84 -12.36
C LEU A 93 -1.08 -1.30 -13.62
N LYS A 94 -0.80 -0.68 -14.77
CA LYS A 94 -1.39 -1.07 -16.07
C LYS A 94 -0.98 -2.49 -16.48
N GLU A 95 0.25 -2.90 -16.17
CA GLU A 95 0.78 -4.21 -16.53
C GLU A 95 0.49 -5.29 -15.48
N PHE A 96 0.09 -4.91 -14.28
CA PHE A 96 -0.11 -5.84 -13.16
C PHE A 96 -1.30 -6.77 -13.43
N LYS A 97 -1.05 -8.07 -13.38
CA LYS A 97 -2.03 -9.11 -13.73
C LYS A 97 -2.81 -9.67 -12.54
N GLY A 98 -2.53 -9.18 -11.33
CA GLY A 98 -3.27 -9.61 -10.13
C GLY A 98 -3.24 -11.11 -9.85
N GLY A 99 -2.14 -11.79 -10.26
CA GLY A 99 -2.06 -13.24 -10.09
C GLY A 99 -3.10 -14.01 -10.91
N GLY A 100 -3.62 -13.42 -11.98
CA GLY A 100 -4.69 -14.01 -12.78
C GLY A 100 -6.10 -13.64 -12.33
N PHE A 101 -6.21 -12.87 -11.23
CA PHE A 101 -7.51 -12.40 -10.76
C PHE A 101 -7.94 -11.18 -11.59
N VAL A 102 -9.06 -11.29 -12.27
CA VAL A 102 -9.56 -10.25 -13.18
C VAL A 102 -10.46 -9.29 -12.41
N LEU A 103 -10.06 -8.03 -12.34
CA LEU A 103 -10.87 -6.98 -11.72
C LEU A 103 -11.94 -6.48 -12.70
N PRO A 104 -13.13 -6.09 -12.20
CA PRO A 104 -14.09 -5.35 -13.03
C PRO A 104 -13.43 -4.09 -13.59
N GLU A 105 -13.75 -3.74 -14.86
CA GLU A 105 -13.06 -2.65 -15.56
C GLU A 105 -13.17 -1.31 -14.82
N GLY A 106 -14.33 -0.99 -14.26
CA GLY A 106 -14.49 0.26 -13.50
C GLY A 106 -13.62 0.30 -12.24
N VAL A 107 -13.48 -0.84 -11.55
CA VAL A 107 -12.61 -0.96 -10.38
C VAL A 107 -11.15 -0.77 -10.79
N ARG A 108 -10.76 -1.44 -11.88
CA ARG A 108 -9.41 -1.37 -12.42
C ARG A 108 -9.03 0.08 -12.78
N GLN A 109 -9.92 0.78 -13.51
CA GLN A 109 -9.67 2.16 -13.92
C GLN A 109 -9.46 3.08 -12.72
N HIS A 110 -10.35 2.98 -11.70
CA HIS A 110 -10.20 3.80 -10.48
C HIS A 110 -8.85 3.56 -9.79
N LEU A 111 -8.43 2.30 -9.74
CA LEU A 111 -7.15 1.94 -9.13
C LEU A 111 -5.97 2.53 -9.91
N GLU A 112 -5.97 2.39 -11.25
CA GLU A 112 -4.91 2.93 -12.12
C GLU A 112 -4.83 4.46 -12.04
N ASP A 113 -5.98 5.14 -11.86
CA ASP A 113 -6.01 6.59 -11.76
C ASP A 113 -5.58 7.12 -10.39
N GLN A 114 -5.97 6.45 -9.30
CA GLN A 114 -5.80 7.00 -7.95
C GLN A 114 -4.51 6.56 -7.25
N VAL A 115 -4.09 5.32 -7.45
CA VAL A 115 -2.92 4.81 -6.71
C VAL A 115 -1.64 5.59 -7.02
N PRO A 116 -1.31 5.93 -8.28
CA PRO A 116 -0.10 6.72 -8.55
C PRO A 116 -0.14 8.09 -7.88
N GLU A 117 -1.32 8.73 -7.84
CA GLU A 117 -1.48 10.03 -7.18
C GLU A 117 -1.23 9.93 -5.68
N ILE A 118 -1.73 8.87 -5.05
CA ILE A 118 -1.53 8.63 -3.61
C ILE A 118 -0.03 8.38 -3.33
N VAL A 119 0.60 7.49 -4.09
CA VAL A 119 2.02 7.17 -3.92
C VAL A 119 2.87 8.43 -4.11
N TYR A 120 2.57 9.23 -5.13
CA TYR A 120 3.28 10.48 -5.40
C TYR A 120 3.11 11.48 -4.24
N ALA A 121 1.87 11.64 -3.75
CA ALA A 121 1.59 12.55 -2.64
C ALA A 121 2.31 12.14 -1.34
N LEU A 122 2.59 10.85 -1.17
CA LEU A 122 3.29 10.33 0.01
C LEU A 122 4.81 10.45 -0.11
N THR A 123 5.33 10.69 -1.30
CA THR A 123 6.77 10.82 -1.56
C THR A 123 7.26 12.18 -1.04
N ASN A 124 8.29 12.18 -0.19
CA ASN A 124 8.85 13.40 0.39
C ASN A 124 9.46 14.31 -0.69
N GLU A 125 9.36 15.61 -0.49
CA GLU A 125 10.05 16.59 -1.32
C GLU A 125 11.58 16.43 -1.21
N LYS A 126 12.30 16.88 -2.24
CA LYS A 126 13.77 16.93 -2.19
C LYS A 126 14.21 17.96 -1.15
N GLY A 127 15.19 17.61 -0.36
CA GLY A 127 15.71 18.53 0.65
C GLY A 127 16.87 17.94 1.41
N ARG A 128 17.65 18.82 2.01
CA ARG A 128 18.89 18.46 2.73
C ARG A 128 18.62 17.86 4.11
N ASN A 129 17.43 18.11 4.65
CA ASN A 129 17.05 17.62 5.97
C ASN A 129 15.53 17.32 5.99
N ARG A 130 15.08 16.71 7.09
CA ARG A 130 13.67 16.28 7.23
C ARG A 130 12.68 17.46 7.12
N GLY A 131 13.01 18.62 7.68
CA GLY A 131 12.12 19.79 7.62
C GLY A 131 11.94 20.32 6.20
N GLU A 132 13.02 20.29 5.41
CA GLU A 132 12.94 20.70 3.99
C GLU A 132 12.13 19.69 3.16
N ARG A 133 12.26 18.40 3.46
CA ARG A 133 11.59 17.34 2.70
C ARG A 133 10.11 17.20 3.07
N ALA A 134 9.78 17.33 4.35
CA ALA A 134 8.39 17.21 4.85
C ALA A 134 7.87 18.61 5.18
N ASN A 135 7.79 19.45 4.16
CA ASN A 135 7.39 20.87 4.25
C ASN A 135 5.87 21.04 4.09
N ASP A 136 5.39 22.27 4.11
CA ASP A 136 3.97 22.59 4.04
C ASP A 136 3.34 22.11 2.72
N LEU A 137 4.06 22.20 1.60
CA LEU A 137 3.57 21.73 0.30
C LEU A 137 3.34 20.22 0.31
N TYR A 138 4.27 19.48 0.91
CA TYR A 138 4.15 18.03 1.07
C TYR A 138 2.86 17.68 1.85
N TYR A 139 2.66 18.33 3.00
CA TYR A 139 1.46 18.05 3.82
C TYR A 139 0.18 18.53 3.15
N GLN A 140 0.25 19.60 2.36
CA GLN A 140 -0.89 20.07 1.57
C GLN A 140 -1.27 19.02 0.51
N GLY A 141 -0.29 18.48 -0.21
CA GLY A 141 -0.51 17.41 -1.19
C GLY A 141 -1.20 16.20 -0.56
N ILE A 142 -0.70 15.78 0.61
CA ILE A 142 -1.31 14.65 1.36
C ILE A 142 -2.77 14.96 1.70
N ARG A 143 -3.07 16.17 2.19
CA ARG A 143 -4.44 16.53 2.59
C ARG A 143 -5.41 16.61 1.40
N GLN A 144 -4.90 16.97 0.23
CA GLN A 144 -5.72 17.15 -0.98
C GLN A 144 -5.94 15.84 -1.76
N THR A 145 -5.13 14.80 -1.49
CA THR A 145 -5.21 13.53 -2.21
C THR A 145 -6.03 12.53 -1.41
N LYS A 146 -7.11 12.01 -2.02
CA LYS A 146 -8.00 11.04 -1.37
C LYS A 146 -7.17 9.87 -0.82
N PHE A 147 -7.42 9.48 0.40
CA PHE A 147 -6.76 8.40 1.15
C PHE A 147 -5.30 8.64 1.54
N ALA A 148 -4.58 9.62 0.98
CA ALA A 148 -3.15 9.78 1.28
C ALA A 148 -2.92 10.02 2.78
N SER A 149 -3.76 10.83 3.44
CA SER A 149 -3.65 11.07 4.90
C SER A 149 -3.82 9.76 5.69
N PHE A 150 -4.77 8.91 5.28
CA PHE A 150 -5.01 7.63 5.93
C PHE A 150 -3.81 6.68 5.77
N ILE A 151 -3.28 6.55 4.53
CA ILE A 151 -2.11 5.71 4.28
C ILE A 151 -0.89 6.24 5.05
N LYS A 152 -0.69 7.57 5.07
CA LYS A 152 0.43 8.16 5.85
C LYS A 152 0.30 7.85 7.34
N MET A 153 -0.93 7.83 7.85
CA MET A 153 -1.17 7.45 9.24
C MET A 153 -0.82 5.98 9.49
N CYS A 154 -1.22 5.08 8.56
CA CYS A 154 -0.88 3.66 8.67
C CYS A 154 0.64 3.45 8.64
N ASP A 155 1.34 4.13 7.72
CA ASP A 155 2.81 4.13 7.65
C ASP A 155 3.43 4.57 8.99
N ARG A 156 2.95 5.69 9.53
CA ARG A 156 3.48 6.21 10.82
C ARG A 156 3.22 5.26 11.98
N LEU A 157 2.08 4.63 12.03
CA LEU A 157 1.78 3.62 13.05
C LEU A 157 2.67 2.39 12.88
N ALA A 158 2.93 2.00 11.66
CA ALA A 158 3.93 0.95 11.38
C ALA A 158 5.31 1.33 11.89
N UNK A 159 5.65 2.44 11.74
CA UNK A 159 6.93 2.90 12.17
C UNK A 159 6.98 3.14 13.66
N UNK A 160 5.76 3.37 14.33
CA UNK A 160 5.73 3.61 15.73
C UNK A 160 5.58 2.39 16.53
N UNK A 161 4.97 1.35 15.94
CA UNK A 161 4.72 0.16 16.61
C UNK A 161 5.79 -0.84 16.26
N UNK A 162 6.51 -1.02 16.84
CA UNK A 162 7.53 -1.98 16.69
C UNK A 162 7.04 -3.37 16.62
N TYR A 163 5.93 -3.61 16.97
CA TYR A 163 5.42 -5.00 16.87
C TYR A 163 4.06 -4.98 16.17
N PRO A 164 3.91 -5.71 15.06
CA PRO A 164 2.60 -5.90 14.47
C PRO A 164 1.69 -6.63 15.45
N ILE A 165 0.49 -6.11 15.62
CA ILE A 165 -0.57 -6.86 16.30
C ILE A 165 -1.03 -7.92 15.28
N TYR A 166 -0.52 -9.13 15.43
CA TYR A 166 -0.88 -10.25 14.57
C TYR A 166 -2.24 -10.83 15.00
N ASP A 167 -3.26 -10.00 15.05
CA ASP A 167 -4.60 -10.50 15.33
C ASP A 167 -5.44 -10.45 14.05
N ASP A 168 -5.78 -11.61 13.56
CA ASP A 168 -6.86 -11.87 12.60
C ASP A 168 -6.65 -11.56 11.11
N VAL A 169 -5.44 -11.22 10.65
CA VAL A 169 -5.20 -11.14 9.19
C VAL A 169 -4.06 -12.08 8.83
N CYS A 170 -4.41 -13.22 8.26
CA CYS A 170 -3.44 -14.16 7.74
C CYS A 170 -2.79 -13.57 6.49
N PHE A 171 -1.55 -13.12 6.61
CA PHE A 171 -0.75 -12.74 5.45
C PHE A 171 -0.16 -13.99 4.81
N CYS A 172 -0.01 -13.98 3.50
CA CYS A 172 0.55 -15.13 2.77
C CYS A 172 1.96 -15.44 3.27
N GLU A 173 2.14 -16.58 3.92
CA GLU A 173 3.48 -17.10 4.19
C GLU A 173 4.05 -17.68 2.89
N PRO A 174 5.36 -17.51 2.63
CA PRO A 174 5.93 -17.91 1.33
C PRO A 174 5.84 -19.40 1.03
N ASP A 175 5.64 -20.24 2.02
CA ASP A 175 5.70 -21.70 1.84
C ASP A 175 4.46 -22.48 2.30
N VAL A 176 3.43 -21.79 2.79
CA VAL A 176 2.17 -22.45 3.17
C VAL A 176 1.07 -21.84 2.31
N GLY A 177 0.52 -22.62 1.42
CA GLY A 177 -0.58 -22.17 0.57
C GLY A 177 -1.67 -21.52 1.43
N CYS A 178 -2.28 -20.48 0.92
CA CYS A 178 -3.37 -19.77 1.60
C CYS A 178 -4.38 -20.79 2.13
N LEU A 179 -4.44 -20.95 3.45
CA LEU A 179 -5.46 -21.78 4.08
C LEU A 179 -6.81 -21.05 4.00
N PRO A 180 -7.90 -21.79 3.79
CA PRO A 180 -9.22 -21.20 3.59
C PRO A 180 -9.74 -20.44 4.80
#